data_1fcdeab803dcd97b4f90b039c6a7bca8
#
_entry.id   1fcdeab803dcd97b4f90b039c6a7bca8
#
_cell.length_a   1.000
_cell.length_b   1.000
_cell.length_c   1.000
_cell.angle_alpha   90.00
_cell.angle_beta   90.00
_cell.angle_gamma   90.00
#
_symmetry.space_group_name_H-M   'P 1'
#
loop_
_entity.id
_entity.type
_entity.pdbx_description
1 polymer ?
#
loop_
_entity_poly.entity_id
_entity_poly.type
_entity_poly.pdbx_seq_one_letter_code
_entity_poly.pdbx_strand_id
1 'polypeptide(L)'
;MNYLEKTERLIREINQIHAQYSTDYFETGKVEKVNLSRTLANVPTEHILSYRLNLHEAINDYLFFADIKDIHFYYRVKTAESIFDKINRYLARQNQYPVNNILNDIFGARVILPSECIGEILTHLDEYKDKYQLKNWYLRDVDGYIGIHSYFKNASNFYYPWELQIWDIKDAQANIESHRLYKRNFVNQPKGIVQ
;
A
#
# COMPACT_ATOMS: atom_id res chain seq x y z
N MET A 1 13.41 1.60 22.85
CA MET A 1 13.35 1.55 21.37
C MET A 1 12.85 2.90 20.88
N ASN A 2 13.62 3.59 20.04
CA ASN A 2 13.25 4.89 19.48
C ASN A 2 12.27 4.73 18.30
N TYR A 3 11.79 5.85 17.73
CA TYR A 3 10.80 5.79 16.63
C TYR A 3 11.38 5.23 15.33
N LEU A 4 12.66 5.46 15.04
CA LEU A 4 13.34 4.88 13.88
C LEU A 4 13.38 3.36 13.99
N GLU A 5 13.86 2.82 15.11
CA GLU A 5 13.91 1.37 15.35
C GLU A 5 12.53 0.71 15.27
N LYS A 6 11.49 1.38 15.81
CA LYS A 6 10.10 0.88 15.71
C LYS A 6 9.60 0.86 14.27
N THR A 7 9.91 1.92 13.50
CA THR A 7 9.51 2.00 12.09
C THR A 7 10.22 0.93 11.26
N GLU A 8 11.52 0.72 11.47
CA GLU A 8 12.28 -0.33 10.81
C GLU A 8 11.76 -1.73 11.15
N ARG A 9 11.44 -1.97 12.43
CA ARG A 9 10.85 -3.24 12.84
C ARG A 9 9.50 -3.46 12.19
N LEU A 10 8.64 -2.44 12.15
CA LEU A 10 7.36 -2.51 11.44
C LEU A 10 7.55 -2.89 9.97
N ILE A 11 8.46 -2.22 9.26
CA ILE A 11 8.74 -2.49 7.85
C ILE A 11 9.19 -3.95 7.66
N ARG A 12 10.12 -4.41 8.49
CA ARG A 12 10.63 -5.80 8.44
C ARG A 12 9.52 -6.82 8.65
N GLU A 13 8.73 -6.64 9.70
CA GLU A 13 7.63 -7.56 10.06
C GLU A 13 6.55 -7.57 8.96
N ILE A 14 6.14 -6.41 8.45
CA ILE A 14 5.17 -6.35 7.35
C ILE A 14 5.72 -6.99 6.08
N ASN A 15 7.00 -6.78 5.73
CA ASN A 15 7.62 -7.48 4.60
C ASN A 15 7.54 -9.00 4.75
N GLN A 16 7.84 -9.54 5.94
CA GLN A 16 7.77 -10.98 6.22
C GLN A 16 6.34 -11.49 6.12
N ILE A 17 5.40 -10.83 6.78
CA ILE A 17 3.98 -11.17 6.76
C ILE A 17 3.44 -11.16 5.33
N HIS A 18 3.73 -10.09 4.59
CA HIS A 18 3.19 -9.92 3.24
C HIS A 18 3.78 -10.93 2.25
N ALA A 19 5.05 -11.30 2.43
CA ALA A 19 5.69 -12.37 1.66
C ALA A 19 5.10 -13.74 2.02
N GLN A 20 4.93 -14.03 3.31
CA GLN A 20 4.33 -15.28 3.78
C GLN A 20 2.89 -15.43 3.29
N TYR A 21 2.05 -14.40 3.49
CA TYR A 21 0.69 -14.39 2.97
C TYR A 21 0.62 -14.65 1.46
N SER A 22 1.49 -13.98 0.68
CA SER A 22 1.52 -14.16 -0.77
C SER A 22 1.92 -15.58 -1.16
N THR A 23 2.87 -16.18 -0.44
CA THR A 23 3.26 -17.57 -0.63
C THR A 23 2.10 -18.51 -0.33
N ASP A 24 1.42 -18.32 0.79
CA ASP A 24 0.29 -19.15 1.19
C ASP A 24 -0.87 -19.04 0.21
N TYR A 25 -1.19 -17.83 -0.23
CA TYR A 25 -2.25 -17.58 -1.19
C TYR A 25 -1.99 -18.24 -2.56
N PHE A 26 -0.80 -18.05 -3.12
CA PHE A 26 -0.49 -18.54 -4.46
C PHE A 26 -0.05 -20.01 -4.50
N GLU A 27 0.83 -20.42 -3.58
CA GLU A 27 1.42 -21.76 -3.62
C GLU A 27 0.50 -22.79 -2.95
N THR A 28 0.09 -22.50 -1.70
CA THR A 28 -0.74 -23.40 -0.90
C THR A 28 -2.18 -23.40 -1.39
N GLY A 29 -2.70 -22.21 -1.73
CA GLY A 29 -4.03 -22.02 -2.32
C GLY A 29 -4.14 -22.48 -3.77
N LYS A 30 -3.01 -22.84 -4.41
CA LYS A 30 -2.93 -23.26 -5.83
C LYS A 30 -3.58 -22.26 -6.79
N VAL A 31 -3.44 -20.97 -6.49
CA VAL A 31 -3.94 -19.90 -7.34
C VAL A 31 -2.92 -19.61 -8.44
N GLU A 32 -3.39 -19.47 -9.67
CA GLU A 32 -2.54 -19.14 -10.80
C GLU A 32 -1.82 -17.81 -10.57
N LYS A 33 -0.50 -17.80 -10.81
CA LYS A 33 0.32 -16.60 -10.71
C LYS A 33 0.34 -15.85 -12.02
N VAL A 34 0.12 -14.54 -11.94
CA VAL A 34 0.26 -13.63 -13.08
C VAL A 34 1.43 -12.69 -12.84
N ASN A 35 2.28 -12.50 -13.84
CA ASN A 35 3.41 -11.58 -13.72
C ASN A 35 2.91 -10.12 -13.70
N LEU A 36 3.03 -9.48 -12.55
CA LEU A 36 2.57 -8.10 -12.29
C LEU A 36 3.48 -7.02 -12.91
N SER A 37 4.60 -7.41 -13.54
CA SER A 37 5.37 -6.50 -14.40
C SER A 37 4.69 -6.26 -15.75
N ARG A 38 3.63 -6.99 -16.08
CA ARG A 38 2.79 -6.77 -17.25
C ARG A 38 1.83 -5.60 -17.02
N THR A 39 1.26 -5.10 -18.11
CA THR A 39 0.26 -4.02 -18.08
C THR A 39 -1.11 -4.52 -17.64
N LEU A 40 -2.00 -3.61 -17.26
CA LEU A 40 -3.38 -3.92 -16.86
C LEU A 40 -4.15 -4.75 -17.90
N ALA A 41 -3.88 -4.55 -19.20
CA ALA A 41 -4.51 -5.34 -20.26
C ALA A 41 -4.15 -6.83 -20.21
N ASN A 42 -3.06 -7.19 -19.55
CA ASN A 42 -2.54 -8.56 -19.47
C ASN A 42 -2.70 -9.21 -18.09
N VAL A 43 -3.36 -8.53 -17.15
CA VAL A 43 -3.63 -9.04 -15.80
C VAL A 43 -5.14 -9.04 -15.58
N PRO A 44 -5.78 -10.20 -15.44
CA PRO A 44 -7.23 -10.27 -15.25
C PRO A 44 -7.68 -9.50 -14.00
N THR A 45 -8.74 -8.73 -14.13
CA THR A 45 -9.32 -7.97 -12.99
C THR A 45 -9.76 -8.90 -11.87
N GLU A 46 -10.30 -10.07 -12.20
CA GLU A 46 -10.70 -11.10 -11.25
C GLU A 46 -9.52 -11.58 -10.38
N HIS A 47 -8.32 -11.70 -10.96
CA HIS A 47 -7.10 -12.05 -10.23
C HIS A 47 -6.79 -11.00 -9.16
N ILE A 48 -6.90 -9.71 -9.50
CA ILE A 48 -6.66 -8.58 -8.60
C ILE A 48 -7.69 -8.59 -7.45
N LEU A 49 -8.96 -8.74 -7.79
CA LEU A 49 -10.05 -8.69 -6.82
C LEU A 49 -10.09 -9.91 -5.90
N SER A 50 -9.80 -11.09 -6.42
CA SER A 50 -9.70 -12.32 -5.61
C SER A 50 -8.54 -12.23 -4.61
N TYR A 51 -7.37 -11.75 -5.04
CA TYR A 51 -6.25 -11.49 -4.13
C TYR A 51 -6.64 -10.48 -3.04
N ARG A 52 -7.25 -9.35 -3.42
CA ARG A 52 -7.71 -8.31 -2.49
C ARG A 52 -8.70 -8.86 -1.47
N LEU A 53 -9.68 -9.64 -1.91
CA LEU A 53 -10.71 -10.20 -1.03
C LEU A 53 -10.10 -11.14 0.01
N ASN A 54 -9.29 -12.09 -0.45
CA ASN A 54 -8.62 -13.04 0.43
C ASN A 54 -7.65 -12.35 1.40
N LEU A 55 -6.89 -11.35 0.93
CA LEU A 55 -6.04 -10.54 1.81
C LEU A 55 -6.85 -9.84 2.90
N HIS A 56 -8.02 -9.29 2.56
CA HIS A 56 -8.88 -8.62 3.53
C HIS A 56 -9.40 -9.56 4.63
N GLU A 57 -9.68 -10.80 4.28
CA GLU A 57 -10.15 -11.82 5.21
C GLU A 57 -9.01 -12.35 6.10
N ALA A 58 -7.82 -12.56 5.52
CA ALA A 58 -6.74 -13.27 6.19
C ALA A 58 -5.75 -12.36 6.95
N ILE A 59 -5.58 -11.09 6.56
CA ILE A 59 -4.46 -10.26 7.05
C ILE A 59 -4.42 -10.09 8.56
N ASN A 60 -5.57 -10.08 9.22
CA ASN A 60 -5.65 -9.96 10.67
C ASN A 60 -4.95 -11.12 11.39
N ASP A 61 -5.08 -12.33 10.87
CA ASP A 61 -4.47 -13.52 11.46
C ASP A 61 -2.94 -13.43 11.39
N TYR A 62 -2.40 -12.98 10.25
CA TYR A 62 -0.96 -12.77 10.09
C TYR A 62 -0.43 -11.67 11.02
N LEU A 63 -1.14 -10.53 11.11
CA LEU A 63 -0.75 -9.42 11.99
C LEU A 63 -0.82 -9.78 13.47
N PHE A 64 -1.72 -10.67 13.86
CA PHE A 64 -1.89 -11.10 15.25
C PHE A 64 -0.64 -11.79 15.80
N PHE A 65 0.08 -12.54 14.98
CA PHE A 65 1.28 -13.27 15.36
C PHE A 65 2.57 -12.45 15.19
N ALA A 66 2.51 -11.25 14.60
CA ALA A 66 3.66 -10.40 14.37
C ALA A 66 4.20 -9.76 15.66
N ASP A 67 5.52 -9.55 15.70
CA ASP A 67 6.21 -8.85 16.79
C ASP A 67 6.14 -7.32 16.62
N ILE A 68 4.92 -6.77 16.58
CA ILE A 68 4.64 -5.34 16.40
C ILE A 68 3.57 -4.81 17.37
N LYS A 69 3.25 -5.55 18.43
CA LYS A 69 2.17 -5.21 19.39
C LYS A 69 2.42 -3.93 20.17
N ASP A 70 3.69 -3.54 20.35
CA ASP A 70 4.11 -2.31 21.00
C ASP A 70 4.27 -1.12 20.03
N ILE A 71 3.98 -1.33 18.73
CA ILE A 71 4.04 -0.29 17.70
C ILE A 71 2.62 0.19 17.39
N HIS A 72 2.41 1.49 17.55
CA HIS A 72 1.13 2.08 17.17
C HIS A 72 1.13 2.39 15.68
N PHE A 73 0.35 1.65 14.91
CA PHE A 73 0.18 1.85 13.47
C PHE A 73 -1.25 1.54 13.03
N TYR A 74 -1.62 2.04 11.87
CA TYR A 74 -2.88 1.74 11.20
C TYR A 74 -2.60 0.92 9.95
N TYR A 75 -3.54 0.09 9.53
CA TYR A 75 -3.44 -0.61 8.25
C TYR A 75 -4.80 -0.67 7.55
N ARG A 76 -4.75 -0.92 6.26
CA ARG A 76 -5.95 -1.10 5.45
C ARG A 76 -5.67 -2.04 4.29
N VAL A 77 -6.71 -2.73 3.86
CA VAL A 77 -6.80 -3.32 2.52
C VAL A 77 -7.69 -2.41 1.66
N LYS A 78 -7.19 -2.02 0.50
CA LYS A 78 -7.88 -1.11 -0.42
C LYS A 78 -9.23 -1.70 -0.84
N THR A 79 -10.28 -0.88 -0.89
CA THR A 79 -11.61 -1.34 -1.30
C THR A 79 -11.67 -1.67 -2.79
N ALA A 80 -12.57 -2.57 -3.18
CA ALA A 80 -12.76 -2.96 -4.58
C ALA A 80 -13.08 -1.74 -5.46
N GLU A 81 -13.94 -0.83 -5.00
CA GLU A 81 -14.32 0.39 -5.72
C GLU A 81 -13.10 1.28 -5.98
N SER A 82 -12.21 1.43 -4.97
CA SER A 82 -10.99 2.22 -5.12
C SER A 82 -9.97 1.56 -6.06
N ILE A 83 -9.97 0.23 -6.16
CA ILE A 83 -9.16 -0.51 -7.14
C ILE A 83 -9.72 -0.29 -8.54
N PHE A 84 -11.02 -0.46 -8.75
CA PHE A 84 -11.68 -0.21 -10.04
C PHE A 84 -11.47 1.22 -10.54
N ASP A 85 -11.64 2.22 -9.67
CA ASP A 85 -11.38 3.61 -10.03
C ASP A 85 -9.91 3.81 -10.48
N LYS A 86 -8.97 3.23 -9.74
CA LYS A 86 -7.55 3.33 -10.08
C LYS A 86 -7.25 2.65 -11.43
N ILE A 87 -7.79 1.46 -11.67
CA ILE A 87 -7.67 0.74 -12.94
C ILE A 87 -8.21 1.60 -14.09
N ASN A 88 -9.44 2.11 -13.97
CA ASN A 88 -10.08 2.91 -15.01
C ASN A 88 -9.29 4.18 -15.34
N ARG A 89 -8.79 4.89 -14.31
CA ARG A 89 -7.96 6.08 -14.52
C ARG A 89 -6.66 5.79 -15.27
N TYR A 90 -6.04 4.64 -15.03
CA TYR A 90 -4.80 4.26 -15.72
C TYR A 90 -5.06 3.74 -17.12
N LEU A 91 -6.15 3.01 -17.36
CA LEU A 91 -6.56 2.60 -18.70
C LEU A 91 -6.87 3.82 -19.59
N ALA A 92 -7.55 4.83 -19.04
CA ALA A 92 -7.88 6.06 -19.76
C ALA A 92 -6.64 6.89 -20.16
N ARG A 93 -5.52 6.76 -19.46
CA ARG A 93 -4.28 7.52 -19.74
C ARG A 93 -3.44 6.94 -20.89
N GLN A 94 -3.84 5.82 -21.48
CA GLN A 94 -3.08 5.09 -22.51
C GLN A 94 -1.63 4.72 -22.10
N ASN A 95 -1.29 4.86 -20.83
CA ASN A 95 0.03 4.56 -20.29
C ASN A 95 0.14 3.09 -19.95
N GLN A 96 1.15 2.43 -20.50
CA GLN A 96 1.40 1.01 -20.29
C GLN A 96 2.25 0.76 -19.03
N TYR A 97 1.81 1.27 -17.88
CA TYR A 97 2.50 1.01 -16.63
C TYR A 97 2.28 -0.45 -16.16
N PRO A 98 3.32 -1.08 -15.59
CA PRO A 98 3.19 -2.36 -14.94
C PRO A 98 2.16 -2.33 -13.80
N VAL A 99 1.43 -3.43 -13.62
CA VAL A 99 0.40 -3.55 -12.56
C VAL A 99 0.99 -3.33 -11.17
N ASN A 100 2.19 -3.84 -10.90
CA ASN A 100 2.89 -3.62 -9.63
C ASN A 100 3.37 -2.17 -9.39
N ASN A 101 3.27 -1.29 -10.37
CA ASN A 101 3.47 0.16 -10.21
C ASN A 101 2.13 0.88 -9.95
N ILE A 102 1.05 0.33 -10.49
CA ILE A 102 -0.29 0.90 -10.36
C ILE A 102 -0.93 0.43 -9.05
N LEU A 103 -0.97 -0.87 -8.81
CA LEU A 103 -1.61 -1.50 -7.65
C LEU A 103 -0.56 -1.85 -6.57
N ASN A 104 0.19 -0.85 -6.15
CA ASN A 104 1.23 -0.96 -5.15
C ASN A 104 0.75 -0.61 -3.71
N ASP A 105 -0.56 -0.44 -3.54
CA ASP A 105 -1.20 0.00 -2.30
C ASP A 105 -2.49 -0.81 -1.99
N ILE A 106 -2.58 -2.06 -2.48
CA ILE A 106 -3.68 -2.98 -2.11
C ILE A 106 -3.64 -3.21 -0.61
N PHE A 107 -2.44 -3.49 -0.06
CA PHE A 107 -2.18 -3.40 1.37
C PHE A 107 -1.42 -2.11 1.67
N GLY A 108 -1.86 -1.38 2.70
CA GLY A 108 -1.20 -0.17 3.17
C GLY A 108 -1.16 -0.11 4.68
N ALA A 109 0.00 0.25 5.22
CA ALA A 109 0.18 0.59 6.62
C ALA A 109 0.44 2.10 6.79
N ARG A 110 0.26 2.63 7.99
CA ARG A 110 0.48 4.02 8.32
C ARG A 110 1.00 4.16 9.74
N VAL A 111 2.04 4.96 9.90
CA VAL A 111 2.51 5.46 11.20
C VAL A 111 2.33 6.97 11.27
N ILE A 112 2.01 7.48 12.47
CA ILE A 112 1.91 8.91 12.76
C ILE A 112 3.00 9.19 13.79
N LEU A 113 3.94 10.08 13.45
CA LEU A 113 5.16 10.29 14.20
C LEU A 113 5.33 11.77 14.60
N PRO A 114 6.03 12.05 15.68
CA PRO A 114 6.44 13.41 16.02
C PRO A 114 7.33 14.03 14.93
N SER A 115 7.20 15.33 14.71
CA SER A 115 7.91 16.07 13.64
C SER A 115 9.42 15.87 13.69
N GLU A 116 10.00 15.85 14.90
CA GLU A 116 11.42 15.65 15.12
C GLU A 116 11.96 14.30 14.67
N CYS A 117 11.09 13.29 14.57
CA CYS A 117 11.48 11.93 14.15
C CYS A 117 11.46 11.73 12.64
N ILE A 118 10.72 12.58 11.91
CA ILE A 118 10.54 12.45 10.46
C ILE A 118 11.87 12.63 9.72
N GLY A 119 12.66 13.64 10.12
CA GLY A 119 13.94 13.92 9.50
C GLY A 119 14.93 12.76 9.60
N GLU A 120 15.01 12.11 10.74
CA GLU A 120 15.87 10.94 10.95
C GLU A 120 15.45 9.78 10.03
N ILE A 121 14.15 9.48 9.93
CA ILE A 121 13.66 8.40 9.05
C ILE A 121 13.97 8.72 7.58
N LEU A 122 13.79 9.96 7.14
CA LEU A 122 14.08 10.37 5.77
C LEU A 122 15.54 10.13 5.38
N THR A 123 16.48 10.33 6.28
CA THR A 123 17.91 10.09 6.01
C THR A 123 18.24 8.61 5.80
N HIS A 124 17.40 7.69 6.30
CA HIS A 124 17.60 6.23 6.17
C HIS A 124 16.81 5.61 5.01
N LEU A 125 15.89 6.34 4.36
CA LEU A 125 15.05 5.77 3.31
C LEU A 125 15.84 5.22 2.11
N ASP A 126 16.99 5.80 1.78
CA ASP A 126 17.82 5.28 0.69
C ASP A 126 18.48 3.94 1.03
N GLU A 127 18.84 3.71 2.30
CA GLU A 127 19.35 2.44 2.78
C GLU A 127 18.28 1.34 2.74
N TYR A 128 16.99 1.71 2.84
CA TYR A 128 15.88 0.76 2.79
C TYR A 128 15.67 0.12 1.42
N LYS A 129 16.29 0.67 0.35
CA LYS A 129 16.28 0.05 -0.98
C LYS A 129 16.91 -1.35 -0.94
N ASP A 130 18.03 -1.48 -0.28
CA ASP A 130 18.75 -2.74 -0.19
C ASP A 130 18.29 -3.56 1.02
N LYS A 131 18.07 -2.92 2.16
CA LYS A 131 17.75 -3.59 3.42
C LYS A 131 16.32 -4.15 3.47
N TYR A 132 15.36 -3.42 2.90
CA TYR A 132 13.92 -3.73 3.00
C TYR A 132 13.20 -3.78 1.66
N GLN A 133 13.91 -3.76 0.53
CA GLN A 133 13.34 -3.79 -0.80
C GLN A 133 12.43 -2.58 -1.10
N LEU A 134 12.74 -1.41 -0.54
CA LEU A 134 12.05 -0.17 -0.88
C LEU A 134 12.22 0.11 -2.36
N LYS A 135 11.10 0.21 -3.09
CA LYS A 135 11.10 0.47 -4.53
C LYS A 135 11.28 1.95 -4.83
N ASN A 136 10.48 2.77 -4.18
CA ASN A 136 10.50 4.22 -4.28
C ASN A 136 9.75 4.84 -3.10
N TRP A 137 10.00 6.11 -2.87
CA TRP A 137 9.26 6.94 -1.94
C TRP A 137 9.15 8.37 -2.46
N TYR A 138 8.17 9.12 -1.97
CA TYR A 138 8.01 10.55 -2.25
C TYR A 138 7.20 11.24 -1.16
N LEU A 139 7.42 12.54 -1.00
CA LEU A 139 6.54 13.40 -0.22
C LEU A 139 5.35 13.79 -1.10
N ARG A 140 4.15 13.51 -0.65
CA ARG A 140 2.91 13.99 -1.24
C ARG A 140 2.44 15.20 -0.46
N ASP A 141 2.31 16.33 -1.14
CA ASP A 141 1.78 17.59 -0.62
C ASP A 141 0.75 18.12 -1.63
N VAL A 142 -0.52 17.81 -1.40
CA VAL A 142 -1.61 18.14 -2.33
C VAL A 142 -2.93 18.30 -1.58
N ASP A 143 -3.65 19.39 -1.82
CA ASP A 143 -5.00 19.64 -1.32
C ASP A 143 -5.12 19.50 0.22
N GLY A 144 -4.14 20.02 0.95
CA GLY A 144 -4.11 19.96 2.41
C GLY A 144 -3.71 18.61 2.99
N TYR A 145 -3.30 17.66 2.15
CA TYR A 145 -2.72 16.39 2.56
C TYR A 145 -1.20 16.45 2.46
N ILE A 146 -0.49 16.14 3.56
CA ILE A 146 0.97 16.05 3.59
C ILE A 146 1.37 14.71 4.19
N GLY A 147 2.12 13.89 3.44
CA GLY A 147 2.59 12.60 3.94
C GLY A 147 3.65 11.96 3.04
N ILE A 148 4.52 11.18 3.67
CA ILE A 148 5.53 10.40 2.96
C ILE A 148 4.91 9.08 2.55
N HIS A 149 5.00 8.74 1.27
CA HIS A 149 4.55 7.49 0.70
C HIS A 149 5.76 6.64 0.31
N SER A 150 5.87 5.46 0.87
CA SER A 150 6.97 4.52 0.61
C SER A 150 6.37 3.20 0.11
N TYR A 151 6.92 2.65 -0.98
CA TYR A 151 6.42 1.44 -1.62
C TYR A 151 7.48 0.35 -1.59
N PHE A 152 7.12 -0.78 -1.02
CA PHE A 152 8.00 -1.93 -0.84
C PHE A 152 7.64 -3.04 -1.83
N LYS A 153 8.66 -3.62 -2.47
CA LYS A 153 8.47 -4.80 -3.30
C LYS A 153 8.14 -6.00 -2.42
N ASN A 154 7.49 -6.98 -3.01
CA ASN A 154 7.38 -8.30 -2.41
C ASN A 154 8.51 -9.22 -2.93
N ALA A 155 8.60 -10.44 -2.43
CA ALA A 155 9.63 -11.41 -2.77
C ALA A 155 9.69 -11.80 -4.27
N SER A 156 8.64 -11.51 -5.03
CA SER A 156 8.53 -11.87 -6.45
C SER A 156 7.71 -10.85 -7.22
N ASN A 157 7.94 -10.72 -8.53
CA ASN A 157 7.09 -9.95 -9.45
C ASN A 157 5.70 -10.58 -9.68
N PHE A 158 5.42 -11.73 -9.13
CA PHE A 158 4.09 -12.35 -9.10
C PHE A 158 3.28 -11.96 -7.87
N TYR A 159 3.91 -11.27 -6.88
CA TYR A 159 3.31 -10.87 -5.62
C TYR A 159 3.12 -9.36 -5.58
N TYR A 160 1.98 -8.92 -5.02
CA TYR A 160 1.68 -7.49 -4.95
C TYR A 160 2.61 -6.78 -3.96
N PRO A 161 3.08 -5.56 -4.29
CA PRO A 161 3.79 -4.70 -3.35
C PRO A 161 2.84 -4.10 -2.32
N TRP A 162 3.40 -3.40 -1.33
CA TRP A 162 2.62 -2.72 -0.30
C TRP A 162 3.14 -1.30 -0.05
N GLU A 163 2.30 -0.48 0.61
CA GLU A 163 2.56 0.92 0.90
C GLU A 163 2.74 1.16 2.40
N LEU A 164 3.77 1.92 2.80
CA LEU A 164 3.84 2.56 4.11
C LEU A 164 3.66 4.06 3.95
N GLN A 165 2.69 4.63 4.67
CA GLN A 165 2.53 6.07 4.82
C GLN A 165 3.11 6.52 6.16
N ILE A 166 3.93 7.57 6.14
CA ILE A 166 4.46 8.21 7.34
C ILE A 166 3.88 9.62 7.40
N TRP A 167 3.13 9.91 8.46
CA TRP A 167 2.52 11.20 8.69
C TRP A 167 3.18 11.92 9.86
N ASP A 168 3.35 13.21 9.70
CA ASP A 168 3.66 14.09 10.83
C ASP A 168 2.40 14.27 11.70
N ILE A 169 2.55 14.20 13.01
CA ILE A 169 1.43 14.34 13.95
C ILE A 169 0.72 15.69 13.80
N LYS A 170 1.47 16.75 13.44
CA LYS A 170 0.91 18.09 13.22
C LYS A 170 -0.04 18.13 12.02
N ASP A 171 0.16 17.28 11.00
CA ASP A 171 -0.61 17.25 9.77
C ASP A 171 -1.73 16.17 9.83
N ALA A 172 -1.74 15.34 10.88
CA ALA A 172 -2.62 14.16 10.95
C ALA A 172 -4.11 14.52 10.83
N GLN A 173 -4.56 15.58 11.50
CA GLN A 173 -5.97 16.02 11.46
C GLN A 173 -6.35 16.51 10.05
N ALA A 174 -5.52 17.35 9.43
CA ALA A 174 -5.74 17.83 8.07
C ALA A 174 -5.76 16.68 7.05
N ASN A 175 -4.86 15.70 7.22
CA ASN A 175 -4.80 14.51 6.39
C ASN A 175 -6.08 13.66 6.50
N ILE A 176 -6.64 13.49 7.70
CA ILE A 176 -7.90 12.77 7.91
C ILE A 176 -9.06 13.49 7.19
N GLU A 177 -9.14 14.81 7.30
CA GLU A 177 -10.17 15.60 6.66
C GLU A 177 -10.07 15.58 5.15
N SER A 178 -8.87 15.75 4.59
CA SER A 178 -8.60 15.64 3.16
C SER A 178 -9.02 14.27 2.61
N HIS A 179 -8.69 13.17 3.30
CA HIS A 179 -9.14 11.84 2.91
C HIS A 179 -10.66 11.69 2.92
N ARG A 180 -11.35 12.31 3.89
CA ARG A 180 -12.82 12.27 3.98
C ARG A 180 -13.46 13.03 2.85
N LEU A 181 -12.94 14.21 2.50
CA LEU A 181 -13.42 15.02 1.38
C LEU A 181 -13.19 14.30 0.04
N TYR A 182 -12.03 13.72 -0.17
CA TYR A 182 -11.73 12.95 -1.38
C TYR A 182 -12.72 11.79 -1.57
N LYS A 183 -13.02 11.03 -0.51
CA LYS A 183 -14.01 9.94 -0.58
C LYS A 183 -15.43 10.46 -0.89
N ARG A 184 -15.84 11.61 -0.33
CA ARG A 184 -17.15 12.21 -0.63
C ARG A 184 -17.26 12.67 -2.07
N ASN A 185 -16.23 13.31 -2.60
CA ASN A 185 -16.20 13.74 -4.00
C ASN A 185 -16.22 12.55 -4.96
N PHE A 186 -15.59 11.44 -4.58
CA PHE A 186 -15.61 10.20 -5.33
C PHE A 186 -17.02 9.56 -5.39
N VAL A 187 -17.77 9.58 -4.31
CA VAL A 187 -19.14 9.04 -4.25
C VAL A 187 -20.13 9.93 -4.98
N ASN A 188 -19.90 11.25 -5.02
CA ASN A 188 -20.80 12.24 -5.60
C ASN A 188 -20.52 12.53 -7.09
N GLN A 189 -19.47 11.98 -7.70
CA GLN A 189 -19.33 12.07 -9.15
C GLN A 189 -20.41 11.20 -9.80
N PRO A 190 -21.30 11.78 -10.66
CA PRO A 190 -22.26 10.97 -11.38
C PRO A 190 -21.53 9.96 -12.22
N LYS A 191 -21.82 8.68 -11.98
CA LYS A 191 -21.35 7.60 -12.84
C LYS A 191 -21.87 7.93 -14.24
N GLY A 192 -20.97 8.35 -15.14
CA GLY A 192 -21.33 8.64 -16.52
C GLY A 192 -22.07 7.44 -17.09
N ILE A 193 -23.33 7.64 -17.44
CA ILE A 193 -24.11 6.67 -18.20
C ILE A 193 -23.42 6.60 -19.55
N VAL A 194 -22.69 5.54 -19.79
CA VAL A 194 -22.19 5.23 -21.14
C VAL A 194 -23.43 4.80 -21.93
N GLN A 195 -23.88 5.69 -22.82
CA GLN A 195 -24.79 5.33 -23.90
C GLN A 195 -24.06 4.54 -24.98
#